data_8184ec45972c67807fbf521989d5d570
#
_entry.id   8184ec45972c67807fbf521989d5d570
#
_cell.length_a   1.000
_cell.length_b   1.000
_cell.length_c   1.000
_cell.angle_alpha   90.00
_cell.angle_beta   90.00
_cell.angle_gamma   90.00
#
_symmetry.space_group_name_H-M   'P 1'
#
loop_
_entity.id
_entity.type
_entity.pdbx_description
1 polymer ?
#
loop_
_entity_poly.entity_id
_entity_poly.type
_entity_poly.pdbx_seq_one_letter_code
_entity_poly.pdbx_strand_id
1 'polypeptide(L)'
;MKPGESTSGDWSRRDFLAGAATAALVTASGAKAFAASGSGLRGRFLTHVSVVRVNQIEVRPDRSIGEDEAADNRPEKIRSRREAFARGWPNGSMTWAISWLALIDKRPEYEEARRLLASYHQKYGDEITFIPGGYFAPMFNTREETRQTIHKALAMIGDIVGGGYRPQCLVAGYMDAENQRLLAEDEGIHVCQGEIWSQHGIDNGDGDGGICYPYYPSREHYLKPAQGNADFIDCVCLDGWTCDFLTARRDGFKGGFNSRLGVGPIEAVGHLGTIAGRKEMMDTTAMHFDSGHALNGFGWVTGIWEVSVGHDEDLAYWLQAVLDRWPHTKVMTEGAFGLEWRKHTPNNNGLNYRFDAKGTGAPGSEKELEIQWFMNREFRLALLRDWTKNEMPEAIDFTRYDLTAQEPKGLEREWSLMNVLNQKGTRPQDKPMRLGALSQEDQRRIFARYPELKKWA
;
A
#
# COMPACT_ATOMS: atom_id res chain seq x y z
N MET A 1 50.45 6.03 32.10
CA MET A 1 49.98 5.89 30.72
C MET A 1 48.71 6.68 30.59
N LYS A 2 48.72 7.74 29.78
CA LYS A 2 47.56 8.63 29.55
C LYS A 2 46.68 8.06 28.42
N PRO A 3 45.33 8.18 28.45
CA PRO A 3 44.48 7.81 27.34
C PRO A 3 44.47 8.90 26.27
N GLY A 4 44.46 8.49 25.01
CA GLY A 4 44.51 9.35 23.84
C GLY A 4 43.18 10.05 23.54
N GLU A 5 43.28 11.25 23.04
CA GLU A 5 42.23 12.15 22.58
C GLU A 5 41.62 11.63 21.27
N SER A 6 40.30 11.57 21.21
CA SER A 6 39.55 11.36 19.97
C SER A 6 39.25 12.72 19.35
N THR A 7 39.72 12.99 18.18
CA THR A 7 39.43 14.17 17.39
C THR A 7 38.05 13.99 16.70
N SER A 8 37.09 14.80 17.14
CA SER A 8 35.82 14.99 16.43
C SER A 8 36.07 15.89 15.22
N GLY A 9 35.89 15.35 14.02
CA GLY A 9 35.93 16.14 12.79
C GLY A 9 34.63 16.90 12.63
N ASP A 10 34.70 18.21 12.78
CA ASP A 10 33.63 19.16 12.47
C ASP A 10 33.44 19.25 10.95
N TRP A 11 32.31 18.79 10.44
CA TRP A 11 31.89 18.98 9.05
C TRP A 11 31.19 20.33 8.91
N SER A 12 31.80 21.25 8.17
CA SER A 12 31.25 22.59 7.95
C SER A 12 30.08 22.54 6.92
N ARG A 13 29.13 23.48 7.09
CA ARG A 13 28.01 23.66 6.16
C ARG A 13 28.40 23.88 4.69
N ARG A 14 29.66 24.15 4.40
CA ARG A 14 30.18 24.34 3.03
C ARG A 14 30.42 23.03 2.29
N ASP A 15 30.70 21.94 2.99
CA ASP A 15 30.98 20.64 2.36
C ASP A 15 29.69 19.93 1.92
N PHE A 16 28.54 20.32 2.48
CA PHE A 16 27.23 19.80 2.09
C PHE A 16 26.70 20.40 0.76
N LEU A 17 27.17 21.57 0.38
CA LEU A 17 26.71 22.28 -0.85
C LEU A 17 27.55 21.95 -2.10
N ALA A 18 28.71 21.34 -1.95
CA ALA A 18 29.58 20.98 -3.08
C ALA A 18 29.20 19.64 -3.74
N GLY A 19 28.42 18.78 -3.07
CA GLY A 19 27.96 17.48 -3.58
C GLY A 19 26.69 17.52 -4.44
N ALA A 20 25.98 18.64 -4.48
CA ALA A 20 24.66 18.76 -5.12
C ALA A 20 24.67 19.31 -6.58
N ALA A 21 25.84 19.59 -7.15
CA ALA A 21 25.93 20.29 -8.43
C ALA A 21 26.37 19.43 -9.64
N THR A 22 26.41 18.10 -9.55
CA THR A 22 26.91 17.27 -10.66
C THR A 22 25.94 16.17 -11.12
N ALA A 23 24.63 16.34 -10.96
CA ALA A 23 23.64 15.39 -11.45
C ALA A 23 22.51 16.05 -12.25
N ALA A 24 22.82 17.03 -13.07
CA ALA A 24 21.83 17.67 -13.95
C ALA A 24 22.41 17.92 -15.34
N LEU A 25 22.76 16.88 -16.08
CA LEU A 25 22.87 16.88 -17.54
C LEU A 25 22.75 15.43 -18.05
N VAL A 26 21.55 14.87 -17.96
CA VAL A 26 21.14 13.79 -18.86
C VAL A 26 20.34 14.44 -19.97
N THR A 27 20.96 14.46 -21.12
CA THR A 27 20.48 15.00 -22.38
C THR A 27 19.06 14.55 -22.69
N ALA A 28 18.19 15.53 -22.89
CA ALA A 28 16.88 15.36 -23.52
C ALA A 28 17.07 14.89 -24.97
N SER A 29 17.20 13.60 -25.19
CA SER A 29 17.14 12.98 -26.52
C SER A 29 15.94 12.05 -26.55
N GLY A 30 14.85 12.53 -27.19
CA GLY A 30 13.88 11.67 -27.86
C GLY A 30 12.91 10.89 -26.98
N ALA A 31 12.47 11.38 -25.83
CA ALA A 31 11.29 10.84 -25.18
C ALA A 31 10.04 11.27 -25.97
N LYS A 32 9.61 10.42 -26.92
CA LYS A 32 8.21 10.44 -27.35
C LYS A 32 7.38 10.34 -26.10
N ALA A 33 6.52 11.36 -25.86
CA ALA A 33 5.56 11.36 -24.76
C ALA A 33 4.71 10.09 -24.88
N PHE A 34 5.04 9.06 -24.12
CA PHE A 34 4.16 7.92 -23.92
C PHE A 34 2.89 8.47 -23.28
N ALA A 35 1.76 8.07 -23.80
CA ALA A 35 0.47 8.46 -23.23
C ALA A 35 0.52 8.16 -21.72
N ALA A 36 0.46 9.22 -20.92
CA ALA A 36 0.33 9.10 -19.48
C ALA A 36 -0.82 8.15 -19.16
N SER A 37 -0.75 7.43 -18.03
CA SER A 37 -1.82 6.58 -17.53
C SER A 37 -3.17 7.26 -17.78
N GLY A 38 -4.16 6.54 -18.29
CA GLY A 38 -5.44 7.10 -18.71
C GLY A 38 -6.26 7.79 -17.60
N SER A 39 -5.75 7.86 -16.35
CA SER A 39 -6.33 8.68 -15.29
C SER A 39 -5.95 10.14 -15.50
N GLY A 40 -6.95 11.03 -15.49
CA GLY A 40 -6.74 12.49 -15.50
C GLY A 40 -6.12 13.05 -14.22
N LEU A 41 -5.90 12.20 -13.20
CA LEU A 41 -5.33 12.58 -11.91
C LEU A 41 -3.90 13.09 -12.05
N ARG A 42 -3.56 14.16 -11.35
CA ARG A 42 -2.23 14.78 -11.38
C ARG A 42 -1.78 15.19 -9.99
N GLY A 43 -0.49 15.03 -9.72
CA GLY A 43 0.13 15.48 -8.46
C GLY A 43 0.67 14.36 -7.60
N ARG A 44 1.04 14.69 -6.38
CA ARG A 44 1.53 13.75 -5.37
C ARG A 44 0.53 13.68 -4.23
N PHE A 45 0.23 12.46 -3.79
CA PHE A 45 -0.78 12.18 -2.77
C PHE A 45 -0.16 11.32 -1.68
N LEU A 46 -0.45 11.67 -0.42
CA LEU A 46 -0.05 10.89 0.73
C LEU A 46 -1.29 10.63 1.59
N THR A 47 -1.51 9.37 1.91
CA THR A 47 -2.52 8.95 2.88
C THR A 47 -1.86 8.24 4.05
N HIS A 48 -2.47 8.32 5.21
CA HIS A 48 -2.02 7.64 6.40
C HIS A 48 -3.22 7.12 7.19
N VAL A 49 -3.17 5.84 7.54
CA VAL A 49 -4.17 5.18 8.37
C VAL A 49 -3.54 4.80 9.69
N SER A 50 -4.19 5.12 10.81
CA SER A 50 -3.84 4.56 12.12
C SER A 50 -4.94 3.65 12.62
N VAL A 51 -4.54 2.47 13.13
CA VAL A 51 -5.46 1.45 13.60
C VAL A 51 -5.51 1.46 15.11
N VAL A 52 -6.74 1.46 15.65
CA VAL A 52 -7.03 1.27 17.06
C VAL A 52 -7.76 -0.06 17.24
N ARG A 53 -7.15 -0.99 17.97
CA ARG A 53 -7.66 -2.35 18.16
C ARG A 53 -7.42 -2.86 19.57
N VAL A 54 -8.01 -4.00 19.94
CA VAL A 54 -7.79 -4.65 21.23
C VAL A 54 -6.78 -5.78 21.11
N ASN A 55 -6.88 -6.55 20.05
CA ASN A 55 -5.96 -7.67 19.78
C ASN A 55 -5.33 -7.53 18.39
N GLN A 56 -4.19 -8.16 18.22
CA GLN A 56 -3.45 -8.16 16.96
C GLN A 56 -4.31 -8.62 15.79
N ILE A 57 -5.07 -9.70 15.95
CA ILE A 57 -6.04 -10.19 14.96
C ILE A 57 -7.35 -10.50 15.68
N GLU A 58 -8.36 -9.71 15.42
CA GLU A 58 -9.71 -9.91 15.91
C GLU A 58 -10.50 -10.75 14.92
N VAL A 59 -10.80 -11.98 15.27
CA VAL A 59 -11.42 -12.94 14.34
C VAL A 59 -12.93 -12.84 14.35
N ARG A 60 -13.51 -12.75 15.55
CA ARG A 60 -14.96 -12.65 15.83
C ARG A 60 -15.16 -11.83 17.09
N PRO A 61 -16.39 -11.40 17.40
CA PRO A 61 -16.68 -10.65 18.63
C PRO A 61 -16.25 -11.36 19.93
N ASP A 62 -16.15 -12.67 19.90
CA ASP A 62 -15.81 -13.53 21.05
C ASP A 62 -14.48 -14.28 20.88
N ARG A 63 -13.73 -13.99 19.80
CA ARG A 63 -12.50 -14.73 19.49
C ARG A 63 -11.46 -13.82 18.85
N SER A 64 -10.27 -13.84 19.38
CA SER A 64 -9.10 -13.17 18.83
C SER A 64 -7.89 -14.12 18.76
N ILE A 65 -6.92 -13.77 17.92
CA ILE A 65 -5.66 -14.48 17.73
C ILE A 65 -4.54 -13.43 17.85
N GLY A 66 -3.39 -13.86 18.40
CA GLY A 66 -2.26 -12.97 18.61
C GLY A 66 -2.29 -12.29 19.98
N GLU A 67 -1.51 -11.23 20.11
CA GLU A 67 -1.29 -10.56 21.38
C GLU A 67 -2.43 -9.59 21.72
N ASP A 68 -2.67 -9.41 23.04
CA ASP A 68 -3.52 -8.34 23.57
C ASP A 68 -2.75 -7.01 23.47
N GLU A 69 -3.25 -6.09 22.67
CA GLU A 69 -2.66 -4.77 22.42
C GLU A 69 -3.39 -3.64 23.15
N ALA A 70 -4.30 -3.96 24.05
CA ALA A 70 -5.10 -2.94 24.73
C ALA A 70 -4.26 -1.90 25.49
N ALA A 71 -3.14 -2.32 26.05
CA ALA A 71 -2.22 -1.41 26.75
C ALA A 71 -1.55 -0.39 25.82
N ASP A 72 -1.41 -0.72 24.55
CA ASP A 72 -0.74 0.11 23.53
C ASP A 72 -1.72 0.94 22.69
N ASN A 73 -3.03 0.72 22.88
CA ASN A 73 -4.10 1.47 22.21
C ASN A 73 -4.84 2.45 23.14
N ARG A 74 -4.18 2.92 24.21
CA ARG A 74 -4.74 3.88 25.15
C ARG A 74 -4.84 5.29 24.58
N PRO A 75 -5.71 6.14 25.14
CA PRO A 75 -5.90 7.52 24.68
C PRO A 75 -4.60 8.34 24.57
N GLU A 76 -3.63 8.11 25.48
CA GLU A 76 -2.33 8.81 25.43
C GLU A 76 -1.54 8.45 24.17
N LYS A 77 -1.55 7.18 23.77
CA LYS A 77 -0.88 6.72 22.54
C LYS A 77 -1.57 7.27 21.31
N ILE A 78 -2.89 7.31 21.30
CA ILE A 78 -3.69 7.92 20.23
C ILE A 78 -3.37 9.43 20.11
N ARG A 79 -3.26 10.15 21.25
CA ARG A 79 -2.83 11.57 21.24
C ARG A 79 -1.42 11.72 20.69
N SER A 80 -0.45 10.93 21.18
CA SER A 80 0.93 10.94 20.70
C SER A 80 1.00 10.77 19.19
N ARG A 81 0.29 9.77 18.63
CA ARG A 81 0.20 9.51 17.20
C ARG A 81 -0.35 10.72 16.43
N ARG A 82 -1.45 11.30 16.88
CA ARG A 82 -2.07 12.46 16.20
C ARG A 82 -1.19 13.71 16.27
N GLU A 83 -0.54 13.92 17.42
CA GLU A 83 0.41 15.02 17.60
C GLU A 83 1.65 14.86 16.72
N ALA A 84 2.20 13.65 16.62
CA ALA A 84 3.30 13.34 15.70
C ALA A 84 2.93 13.63 14.25
N PHE A 85 1.75 13.21 13.82
CA PHE A 85 1.24 13.51 12.49
C PHE A 85 1.13 15.04 12.28
N ALA A 86 0.58 15.78 13.24
CA ALA A 86 0.45 17.23 13.14
C ALA A 86 1.81 17.96 13.16
N ARG A 87 2.80 17.44 13.88
CA ARG A 87 4.17 18.00 13.83
C ARG A 87 4.81 17.80 12.46
N GLY A 88 4.64 16.62 11.87
CA GLY A 88 5.20 16.31 10.57
C GLY A 88 4.46 16.96 9.40
N TRP A 89 3.14 17.11 9.52
CA TRP A 89 2.32 17.76 8.49
C TRP A 89 1.22 18.63 9.13
N PRO A 90 1.48 19.87 9.43
CA PRO A 90 0.48 20.81 9.97
C PRO A 90 -0.74 20.93 9.03
N ASN A 91 -1.93 20.87 9.59
CA ASN A 91 -3.22 20.93 8.89
C ASN A 91 -3.55 19.74 7.96
N GLY A 92 -2.78 18.66 7.98
CA GLY A 92 -3.15 17.40 7.31
C GLY A 92 -4.24 16.66 8.07
N SER A 93 -5.08 15.94 7.33
CA SER A 93 -6.03 14.96 7.87
C SER A 93 -5.53 13.54 7.62
N MET A 94 -5.89 12.62 8.50
CA MET A 94 -5.55 11.21 8.43
C MET A 94 -6.80 10.34 8.64
N THR A 95 -6.66 9.04 8.40
CA THR A 95 -7.75 8.09 8.63
C THR A 95 -7.48 7.28 9.91
N TRP A 96 -8.50 7.10 10.72
CA TRP A 96 -8.49 6.23 11.89
C TRP A 96 -9.42 5.06 11.65
N ALA A 97 -8.89 3.85 11.73
CA ALA A 97 -9.65 2.61 11.60
C ALA A 97 -9.80 1.97 12.97
N ILE A 98 -11.05 1.78 13.41
CA ILE A 98 -11.37 1.21 14.71
C ILE A 98 -11.82 -0.23 14.51
N SER A 99 -11.24 -1.18 15.24
CA SER A 99 -11.64 -2.59 15.18
C SER A 99 -12.98 -2.84 15.87
N TRP A 100 -13.57 -4.00 15.58
CA TRP A 100 -14.84 -4.39 16.21
C TRP A 100 -14.75 -4.44 17.72
N LEU A 101 -13.72 -5.08 18.28
CA LEU A 101 -13.56 -5.15 19.74
C LEU A 101 -13.37 -3.77 20.35
N ALA A 102 -12.57 -2.90 19.72
CA ALA A 102 -12.37 -1.53 20.19
C ALA A 102 -13.64 -0.67 20.10
N LEU A 103 -14.56 -0.97 19.18
CA LEU A 103 -15.87 -0.30 19.08
C LEU A 103 -16.80 -0.70 20.21
N ILE A 104 -16.84 -1.98 20.60
CA ILE A 104 -17.79 -2.49 21.60
C ILE A 104 -17.23 -2.53 23.02
N ASP A 105 -15.94 -2.30 23.21
CA ASP A 105 -15.28 -2.35 24.50
C ASP A 105 -15.82 -1.26 25.45
N LYS A 106 -16.22 -1.67 26.64
CA LYS A 106 -16.81 -0.79 27.66
C LYS A 106 -15.80 -0.28 28.69
N ARG A 107 -14.53 -0.62 28.54
CA ARG A 107 -13.49 -0.06 29.42
C ARG A 107 -13.41 1.45 29.23
N PRO A 108 -13.19 2.23 30.31
CA PRO A 108 -13.14 3.71 30.22
C PRO A 108 -12.14 4.22 29.19
N GLU A 109 -11.03 3.53 29.02
CA GLU A 109 -9.99 3.88 28.07
C GLU A 109 -10.49 3.83 26.63
N TYR A 110 -11.27 2.81 26.25
CA TYR A 110 -11.84 2.72 24.90
C TYR A 110 -13.00 3.69 24.69
N GLU A 111 -13.79 3.96 25.71
CA GLU A 111 -14.80 5.01 25.63
C GLU A 111 -14.16 6.40 25.43
N GLU A 112 -13.07 6.68 26.14
CA GLU A 112 -12.29 7.90 25.93
C GLU A 112 -11.64 7.94 24.55
N ALA A 113 -11.05 6.83 24.08
CA ALA A 113 -10.47 6.72 22.76
C ALA A 113 -11.50 7.08 21.67
N ARG A 114 -12.70 6.53 21.71
CA ARG A 114 -13.77 6.84 20.76
C ARG A 114 -14.18 8.32 20.80
N ARG A 115 -14.33 8.93 21.99
CA ARG A 115 -14.60 10.36 22.13
C ARG A 115 -13.45 11.22 21.55
N LEU A 116 -12.22 10.80 21.79
CA LEU A 116 -11.02 11.48 21.27
C LEU A 116 -10.98 11.47 19.75
N LEU A 117 -11.22 10.31 19.13
CA LEU A 117 -11.27 10.19 17.67
C LEU A 117 -12.39 11.04 17.06
N ALA A 118 -13.59 11.03 17.66
CA ALA A 118 -14.67 11.92 17.23
C ALA A 118 -14.26 13.40 17.28
N SER A 119 -13.51 13.80 18.33
CA SER A 119 -12.99 15.17 18.44
C SER A 119 -11.96 15.52 17.35
N TYR A 120 -11.18 14.55 16.88
CA TYR A 120 -10.23 14.73 15.81
C TYR A 120 -10.91 14.92 14.45
N HIS A 121 -12.03 14.22 14.22
CA HIS A 121 -12.86 14.50 13.06
C HIS A 121 -13.30 15.98 13.05
N GLN A 122 -13.83 16.47 14.17
CA GLN A 122 -14.31 17.86 14.29
C GLN A 122 -13.16 18.89 14.17
N LYS A 123 -12.01 18.59 14.75
CA LYS A 123 -10.89 19.54 14.83
C LYS A 123 -10.00 19.56 13.59
N TYR A 124 -9.75 18.42 13.00
CA TYR A 124 -8.74 18.24 11.95
C TYR A 124 -9.32 17.71 10.63
N GLY A 125 -10.60 17.34 10.60
CA GLY A 125 -11.19 16.66 9.45
C GLY A 125 -10.69 15.24 9.26
N ASP A 126 -10.19 14.59 10.32
CA ASP A 126 -9.78 13.20 10.26
C ASP A 126 -10.97 12.31 9.92
N GLU A 127 -10.75 11.30 9.10
CA GLU A 127 -11.75 10.28 8.80
C GLU A 127 -11.74 9.19 9.86
N ILE A 128 -12.92 8.83 10.37
CA ILE A 128 -13.08 7.76 11.34
C ILE A 128 -13.80 6.62 10.65
N THR A 129 -13.15 5.47 10.53
CA THR A 129 -13.72 4.30 9.86
C THR A 129 -13.51 3.02 10.66
N PHE A 130 -13.84 1.91 10.06
CA PHE A 130 -13.81 0.58 10.67
C PHE A 130 -12.78 -0.32 9.99
N ILE A 131 -12.18 -1.21 10.77
CA ILE A 131 -11.39 -2.33 10.26
C ILE A 131 -12.01 -3.64 10.74
N PRO A 132 -12.51 -4.51 9.84
CA PRO A 132 -13.12 -5.77 10.22
C PRO A 132 -12.06 -6.82 10.55
N GLY A 133 -12.00 -7.25 11.80
CA GLY A 133 -11.23 -8.42 12.23
C GLY A 133 -9.73 -8.36 11.96
N GLY A 134 -9.08 -7.24 12.20
CA GLY A 134 -7.62 -7.14 12.13
C GLY A 134 -7.02 -7.58 10.79
N TYR A 135 -7.35 -6.93 9.71
CA TYR A 135 -6.83 -7.04 8.35
C TYR A 135 -7.30 -8.21 7.47
N PHE A 136 -7.81 -9.32 8.01
CA PHE A 136 -8.02 -10.52 7.22
C PHE A 136 -9.40 -11.13 7.45
N ALA A 137 -10.43 -10.30 7.46
CA ALA A 137 -11.80 -10.73 7.75
C ALA A 137 -12.26 -11.95 6.93
N PRO A 138 -12.03 -12.04 5.60
CA PRO A 138 -12.50 -13.17 4.80
C PRO A 138 -11.87 -14.51 5.16
N MET A 139 -10.73 -14.53 5.84
CA MET A 139 -10.10 -15.78 6.30
C MET A 139 -10.75 -16.37 7.55
N PHE A 140 -11.40 -15.54 8.35
CA PHE A 140 -11.88 -15.92 9.68
C PHE A 140 -13.39 -15.83 9.81
N ASN A 141 -14.06 -15.10 8.92
CA ASN A 141 -15.49 -14.85 8.93
C ASN A 141 -16.09 -15.16 7.57
N THR A 142 -17.30 -15.66 7.56
CA THR A 142 -18.07 -15.78 6.32
C THR A 142 -18.35 -14.37 5.76
N ARG A 143 -18.64 -14.28 4.47
CA ARG A 143 -19.01 -13.00 3.83
C ARG A 143 -20.20 -12.34 4.52
N GLU A 144 -21.19 -13.12 4.92
CA GLU A 144 -22.37 -12.63 5.62
C GLU A 144 -22.03 -12.11 7.02
N GLU A 145 -21.20 -12.81 7.80
CA GLU A 145 -20.73 -12.32 9.11
C GLU A 145 -19.96 -11.01 8.96
N THR A 146 -19.08 -10.92 7.96
CA THR A 146 -18.32 -9.70 7.66
C THR A 146 -19.25 -8.56 7.30
N ARG A 147 -20.22 -8.78 6.40
CA ARG A 147 -21.23 -7.77 6.00
C ARG A 147 -22.02 -7.24 7.19
N GLN A 148 -22.54 -8.15 8.02
CA GLN A 148 -23.31 -7.74 9.20
C GLN A 148 -22.47 -6.95 10.21
N THR A 149 -21.20 -7.31 10.39
CA THR A 149 -20.31 -6.61 11.29
C THR A 149 -19.99 -5.21 10.74
N ILE A 150 -19.72 -5.09 9.45
CA ILE A 150 -19.49 -3.80 8.78
C ILE A 150 -20.72 -2.88 8.98
N HIS A 151 -21.92 -3.38 8.67
CA HIS A 151 -23.16 -2.61 8.81
C HIS A 151 -23.35 -2.06 10.22
N LYS A 152 -23.17 -2.92 11.24
CA LYS A 152 -23.29 -2.53 12.67
C LYS A 152 -22.19 -1.52 13.06
N ALA A 153 -20.95 -1.78 12.65
CA ALA A 153 -19.82 -0.92 12.99
C ALA A 153 -19.97 0.48 12.39
N LEU A 154 -20.43 0.59 11.15
CA LEU A 154 -20.66 1.88 10.50
C LEU A 154 -21.77 2.68 11.18
N ALA A 155 -22.85 2.02 11.63
CA ALA A 155 -23.87 2.66 12.44
C ALA A 155 -23.30 3.20 13.77
N MET A 156 -22.52 2.38 14.49
CA MET A 156 -21.87 2.80 15.74
C MET A 156 -20.91 3.97 15.53
N ILE A 157 -20.13 3.97 14.46
CA ILE A 157 -19.22 5.09 14.11
C ILE A 157 -20.04 6.37 13.85
N GLY A 158 -21.15 6.25 13.12
CA GLY A 158 -22.07 7.37 12.92
C GLY A 158 -22.58 7.96 14.22
N ASP A 159 -22.95 7.13 15.20
CA ASP A 159 -23.39 7.55 16.55
C ASP A 159 -22.24 8.19 17.34
N ILE A 160 -21.02 7.62 17.30
CA ILE A 160 -19.85 8.14 18.01
C ILE A 160 -19.44 9.51 17.51
N VAL A 161 -19.37 9.70 16.20
CA VAL A 161 -18.96 10.96 15.58
C VAL A 161 -20.10 11.98 15.58
N GLY A 162 -21.34 11.50 15.40
CA GLY A 162 -22.55 12.34 15.39
C GLY A 162 -22.77 13.10 14.09
N GLY A 163 -23.79 13.96 14.08
CA GLY A 163 -24.06 14.87 12.94
C GLY A 163 -24.42 14.18 11.61
N GLY A 164 -24.83 12.91 11.62
CA GLY A 164 -25.09 12.15 10.40
C GLY A 164 -23.81 11.70 9.69
N TYR A 165 -22.70 11.63 10.42
CA TYR A 165 -21.40 11.22 9.89
C TYR A 165 -21.44 9.81 9.27
N ARG A 166 -20.76 9.67 8.14
CA ARG A 166 -20.49 8.41 7.49
C ARG A 166 -19.08 8.43 6.88
N PRO A 167 -18.25 7.42 7.11
CA PRO A 167 -16.93 7.36 6.50
C PRO A 167 -17.03 7.21 4.97
N GLN A 168 -15.99 7.63 4.28
CA GLN A 168 -15.89 7.54 2.83
C GLN A 168 -15.16 6.27 2.37
N CYS A 169 -14.43 5.61 3.28
CA CYS A 169 -13.76 4.34 3.01
C CYS A 169 -13.98 3.33 4.12
N LEU A 170 -13.73 2.06 3.79
CA LEU A 170 -13.46 0.99 4.74
C LEU A 170 -11.98 0.62 4.64
N VAL A 171 -11.37 0.28 5.78
CA VAL A 171 -10.00 -0.23 5.85
C VAL A 171 -10.02 -1.72 6.15
N ALA A 172 -9.32 -2.51 5.36
CA ALA A 172 -9.13 -3.95 5.60
C ALA A 172 -7.76 -4.37 5.06
N GLY A 173 -7.15 -5.41 5.58
CA GLY A 173 -5.92 -5.97 5.01
C GLY A 173 -6.17 -6.49 3.61
N TYR A 174 -7.24 -7.27 3.48
CA TYR A 174 -7.92 -7.50 2.21
C TYR A 174 -9.40 -7.78 2.43
N MET A 175 -10.19 -7.45 1.43
CA MET A 175 -11.64 -7.60 1.45
C MET A 175 -12.11 -8.31 0.20
N ASP A 176 -12.90 -9.36 0.37
CA ASP A 176 -13.46 -10.11 -0.76
C ASP A 176 -14.33 -9.23 -1.68
N ALA A 177 -14.43 -9.64 -2.93
CA ALA A 177 -15.13 -8.89 -3.97
C ALA A 177 -16.62 -8.70 -3.65
N GLU A 178 -17.28 -9.70 -3.05
CA GLU A 178 -18.70 -9.60 -2.69
C GLU A 178 -18.94 -8.52 -1.65
N ASN A 179 -18.13 -8.48 -0.57
CA ASN A 179 -18.25 -7.44 0.44
C ASN A 179 -17.85 -6.06 -0.07
N GLN A 180 -16.87 -5.95 -0.99
CA GLN A 180 -16.60 -4.66 -1.64
C GLN A 180 -17.79 -4.20 -2.50
N ARG A 181 -18.49 -5.10 -3.17
CA ARG A 181 -19.71 -4.78 -3.92
C ARG A 181 -20.82 -4.30 -2.99
N LEU A 182 -21.09 -5.04 -1.91
CA LEU A 182 -22.12 -4.68 -0.93
C LEU A 182 -21.79 -3.37 -0.20
N LEU A 183 -20.51 -3.11 0.06
CA LEU A 183 -20.05 -1.84 0.61
C LEU A 183 -20.47 -0.66 -0.27
N ALA A 184 -20.33 -0.79 -1.59
CA ALA A 184 -20.78 0.24 -2.54
C ALA A 184 -22.31 0.28 -2.69
N GLU A 185 -22.96 -0.87 -2.87
CA GLU A 185 -24.38 -0.97 -3.18
C GLU A 185 -25.28 -0.73 -1.96
N ASP A 186 -24.95 -1.32 -0.79
CA ASP A 186 -25.78 -1.26 0.42
C ASP A 186 -25.40 -0.07 1.32
N GLU A 187 -24.07 0.20 1.45
CA GLU A 187 -23.57 1.20 2.37
C GLU A 187 -23.25 2.55 1.70
N GLY A 188 -23.21 2.60 0.36
CA GLY A 188 -22.85 3.80 -0.39
C GLY A 188 -21.41 4.25 -0.19
N ILE A 189 -20.51 3.33 0.19
CA ILE A 189 -19.08 3.58 0.38
C ILE A 189 -18.34 3.02 -0.83
N HIS A 190 -17.72 3.90 -1.60
CA HIS A 190 -17.09 3.58 -2.88
C HIS A 190 -15.57 3.48 -2.83
N VAL A 191 -14.99 3.35 -1.64
CA VAL A 191 -13.55 3.20 -1.43
C VAL A 191 -13.31 2.14 -0.38
N CYS A 192 -12.41 1.21 -0.66
CA CYS A 192 -11.95 0.19 0.29
C CYS A 192 -10.42 0.10 0.19
N GLN A 193 -9.71 0.28 1.30
CA GLN A 193 -8.36 -0.26 1.37
C GLN A 193 -8.55 -1.77 1.48
N GLY A 194 -8.47 -2.47 0.37
CA GLY A 194 -8.94 -3.83 0.21
C GLY A 194 -7.86 -4.83 -0.15
N GLU A 195 -6.60 -4.41 -0.22
CA GLU A 195 -5.46 -5.29 -0.47
C GLU A 195 -4.18 -4.81 0.23
N ILE A 196 -3.21 -5.69 0.30
CA ILE A 196 -1.81 -5.37 0.61
C ILE A 196 -0.96 -6.01 -0.49
N TRP A 197 -0.61 -5.22 -1.48
CA TRP A 197 0.03 -5.64 -2.73
C TRP A 197 1.30 -6.47 -2.56
N SER A 198 2.13 -6.12 -1.57
CA SER A 198 3.42 -6.77 -1.35
C SER A 198 3.33 -7.99 -0.43
N GLN A 199 2.16 -8.33 0.04
CA GLN A 199 1.99 -9.42 1.01
C GLN A 199 1.83 -10.76 0.30
N HIS A 200 2.90 -11.56 0.36
CA HIS A 200 2.98 -12.89 -0.23
C HIS A 200 3.15 -13.93 0.89
N GLY A 201 2.11 -14.70 1.21
CA GLY A 201 2.19 -15.77 2.20
C GLY A 201 2.48 -15.30 3.63
N ILE A 202 2.13 -14.06 3.94
CA ILE A 202 2.35 -13.41 5.23
C ILE A 202 1.08 -13.44 6.08
N ASP A 203 1.24 -13.52 7.41
CA ASP A 203 0.14 -13.44 8.38
C ASP A 203 -1.03 -14.39 8.09
N ASN A 204 -0.73 -15.56 7.53
CA ASN A 204 -1.71 -16.60 7.25
C ASN A 204 -2.68 -16.34 6.09
N GLY A 205 -2.42 -15.36 5.24
CA GLY A 205 -3.20 -15.08 4.07
C GLY A 205 -2.33 -14.60 2.93
N ASP A 206 -2.63 -15.04 1.74
CA ASP A 206 -1.87 -14.71 0.56
C ASP A 206 -2.71 -13.80 -0.34
N GLY A 207 -2.71 -12.53 -0.01
CA GLY A 207 -3.38 -11.50 -0.80
C GLY A 207 -2.52 -10.98 -1.94
N ASP A 208 -1.85 -11.86 -2.69
CA ASP A 208 -0.95 -11.44 -3.77
C ASP A 208 -1.56 -11.61 -5.17
N GLY A 209 -1.11 -10.76 -6.08
CA GLY A 209 -1.55 -10.77 -7.47
C GLY A 209 -2.22 -9.49 -7.93
N GLY A 210 -2.50 -8.55 -7.04
CA GLY A 210 -3.17 -7.29 -7.33
C GLY A 210 -2.28 -6.22 -7.97
N ILE A 211 -2.73 -4.98 -7.91
CA ILE A 211 -2.09 -3.78 -8.46
C ILE A 211 -1.85 -2.78 -7.33
N CYS A 212 -0.60 -2.34 -7.13
CA CYS A 212 -0.21 -1.45 -6.03
C CYS A 212 -0.78 -0.02 -6.07
N TYR A 213 -1.57 0.32 -7.07
CA TYR A 213 -2.24 1.61 -7.22
C TYR A 213 -3.74 1.42 -7.43
N PRO A 214 -4.58 2.46 -7.28
CA PRO A 214 -6.03 2.30 -7.29
C PRO A 214 -6.58 1.62 -8.54
N TYR A 215 -7.55 0.72 -8.37
CA TYR A 215 -8.31 0.08 -9.44
C TYR A 215 -9.72 -0.30 -8.97
N TYR A 216 -10.58 -0.72 -9.90
CA TYR A 216 -11.86 -1.32 -9.58
C TYR A 216 -11.75 -2.83 -9.65
N PRO A 217 -12.12 -3.57 -8.59
CA PRO A 217 -11.99 -5.03 -8.57
C PRO A 217 -13.03 -5.72 -9.45
N SER A 218 -12.69 -6.92 -9.86
CA SER A 218 -13.57 -7.87 -10.53
C SER A 218 -14.55 -8.50 -9.54
N ARG A 219 -15.74 -8.85 -10.02
CA ARG A 219 -16.69 -9.68 -9.25
C ARG A 219 -16.20 -11.11 -9.03
N GLU A 220 -15.20 -11.57 -9.78
CA GLU A 220 -14.62 -12.89 -9.63
C GLU A 220 -13.60 -12.97 -8.48
N HIS A 221 -12.79 -11.89 -8.33
CA HIS A 221 -11.70 -11.87 -7.35
C HIS A 221 -11.25 -10.42 -7.08
N TYR A 222 -11.15 -10.04 -5.81
CA TYR A 222 -10.83 -8.67 -5.41
C TYR A 222 -9.46 -8.17 -5.90
N LEU A 223 -8.45 -9.04 -6.05
CA LEU A 223 -7.12 -8.69 -6.58
C LEU A 223 -7.09 -8.55 -8.11
N LYS A 224 -8.13 -9.00 -8.79
CA LYS A 224 -8.22 -8.93 -10.25
C LYS A 224 -8.92 -7.64 -10.65
N PRO A 225 -8.32 -6.79 -11.49
CA PRO A 225 -9.02 -5.64 -12.06
C PRO A 225 -10.21 -6.07 -12.91
N ALA A 226 -11.35 -5.41 -12.77
CA ALA A 226 -12.54 -5.66 -13.57
C ALA A 226 -12.24 -5.57 -15.07
N GLN A 227 -12.72 -6.57 -15.83
CA GLN A 227 -12.46 -6.71 -17.26
C GLN A 227 -13.48 -5.97 -18.13
N GLY A 228 -14.62 -5.62 -17.59
CA GLY A 228 -15.69 -4.91 -18.29
C GLY A 228 -16.85 -4.57 -17.37
N ASN A 229 -17.89 -3.96 -17.93
CA ASN A 229 -19.03 -3.45 -17.14
C ASN A 229 -19.78 -4.53 -16.36
N ALA A 230 -19.89 -5.74 -16.89
CA ALA A 230 -20.57 -6.85 -16.21
C ALA A 230 -19.79 -7.38 -15.00
N ASP A 231 -18.47 -7.15 -14.99
CA ASP A 231 -17.52 -7.60 -13.98
C ASP A 231 -17.15 -6.49 -12.97
N PHE A 232 -17.65 -5.29 -13.20
CA PHE A 232 -17.29 -4.07 -12.48
C PHE A 232 -17.93 -4.01 -11.10
N ILE A 233 -17.12 -3.64 -10.10
CA ILE A 233 -17.58 -3.24 -8.77
C ILE A 233 -17.26 -1.76 -8.60
N ASP A 234 -18.26 -0.93 -8.28
CA ASP A 234 -18.09 0.52 -8.10
C ASP A 234 -17.51 0.87 -6.71
N CYS A 235 -16.43 0.18 -6.36
CA CYS A 235 -15.64 0.40 -5.17
C CYS A 235 -14.17 0.46 -5.55
N VAL A 236 -13.49 1.56 -5.29
CA VAL A 236 -12.06 1.69 -5.56
C VAL A 236 -11.30 0.86 -4.55
N CYS A 237 -10.54 -0.13 -5.03
CA CYS A 237 -9.61 -0.90 -4.21
C CYS A 237 -8.29 -0.15 -4.09
N LEU A 238 -7.81 0.03 -2.86
CA LEU A 238 -6.56 0.70 -2.51
C LEU A 238 -5.62 -0.28 -1.83
N ASP A 239 -4.32 -0.10 -2.04
CA ASP A 239 -3.26 -0.77 -1.28
C ASP A 239 -3.14 -0.19 0.13
N GLY A 240 -2.74 -1.02 1.09
CA GLY A 240 -2.51 -0.60 2.47
C GLY A 240 -1.08 -0.18 2.78
N TRP A 241 -0.11 -0.69 2.02
CA TRP A 241 1.32 -0.46 2.29
C TRP A 241 2.10 -0.12 1.03
N THR A 242 2.73 1.04 1.03
CA THR A 242 3.68 1.40 -0.03
C THR A 242 5.03 0.80 0.27
N CYS A 243 5.41 -0.21 -0.48
CA CYS A 243 6.69 -0.91 -0.34
C CYS A 243 7.68 -0.54 -1.43
N ASP A 244 8.96 -0.80 -1.16
CA ASP A 244 10.02 -0.81 -2.18
C ASP A 244 9.70 -1.85 -3.26
N PHE A 245 9.74 -1.45 -4.52
CA PHE A 245 9.38 -2.29 -5.66
C PHE A 245 10.26 -3.53 -5.83
N LEU A 246 11.50 -3.48 -5.35
CA LEU A 246 12.39 -4.64 -5.38
C LEU A 246 12.13 -5.57 -4.22
N THR A 247 11.89 -5.06 -3.02
CA THR A 247 11.56 -5.93 -1.87
C THR A 247 10.22 -6.62 -2.10
N ALA A 248 9.25 -5.92 -2.70
CA ALA A 248 7.92 -6.45 -3.02
C ALA A 248 7.92 -7.60 -4.07
N ARG A 249 9.03 -7.79 -4.81
CA ARG A 249 9.16 -8.92 -5.74
C ARG A 249 9.33 -10.27 -5.06
N ARG A 250 9.61 -10.27 -3.78
CA ARG A 250 9.90 -11.50 -3.05
C ARG A 250 8.64 -12.30 -2.77
N ASP A 251 8.80 -13.59 -2.85
CA ASP A 251 7.80 -14.59 -2.57
C ASP A 251 7.86 -14.93 -1.07
N GLY A 252 6.95 -14.38 -0.27
CA GLY A 252 6.84 -14.64 1.15
C GLY A 252 8.02 -14.18 2.02
N PHE A 253 7.95 -14.54 3.29
CA PHE A 253 9.00 -14.27 4.29
C PHE A 253 10.11 -15.31 4.25
N LYS A 254 10.94 -15.29 3.28
CA LYS A 254 12.17 -16.11 3.35
C LYS A 254 13.29 -15.28 3.98
N GLY A 255 13.42 -15.36 5.30
CA GLY A 255 14.56 -14.79 6.01
C GLY A 255 14.43 -13.30 6.37
N GLY A 256 13.26 -12.83 6.73
CA GLY A 256 13.01 -11.47 7.22
C GLY A 256 11.91 -10.72 6.48
N PHE A 257 11.54 -9.56 6.98
CA PHE A 257 10.47 -8.71 6.51
C PHE A 257 10.75 -7.96 5.19
N ASN A 258 11.56 -8.51 4.31
CA ASN A 258 12.05 -7.81 3.13
C ASN A 258 10.96 -7.38 2.16
N SER A 259 9.88 -8.16 2.03
CA SER A 259 8.76 -7.79 1.16
C SER A 259 7.93 -6.61 1.68
N ARG A 260 8.15 -6.19 2.93
CA ARG A 260 7.45 -5.09 3.59
C ARG A 260 8.28 -3.82 3.73
N LEU A 261 9.59 -3.83 3.42
CA LEU A 261 10.42 -2.64 3.52
C LEU A 261 9.86 -1.53 2.62
N GLY A 262 9.71 -0.34 3.19
CA GLY A 262 9.14 0.78 2.47
C GLY A 262 8.87 1.96 3.40
N VAL A 263 7.69 2.54 3.31
CA VAL A 263 7.31 3.72 4.13
C VAL A 263 6.78 3.36 5.53
N GLY A 264 6.56 2.08 5.81
CA GLY A 264 6.11 1.62 7.14
C GLY A 264 7.25 1.58 8.15
N PRO A 265 7.19 2.34 9.26
CA PRO A 265 8.32 2.41 10.20
C PRO A 265 8.55 1.11 10.98
N ILE A 266 7.54 0.29 11.16
CA ILE A 266 7.73 -1.01 11.82
C ILE A 266 8.67 -1.91 11.02
N GLU A 267 8.52 -1.96 9.71
CA GLU A 267 9.36 -2.75 8.83
C GLU A 267 10.68 -2.04 8.53
N ALA A 268 10.62 -0.78 8.11
CA ALA A 268 11.83 -0.05 7.73
C ALA A 268 12.68 0.33 8.95
N VAL A 269 12.12 1.00 9.95
CA VAL A 269 12.89 1.47 11.12
C VAL A 269 13.09 0.36 12.14
N GLY A 270 12.05 -0.41 12.41
CA GLY A 270 12.13 -1.54 13.33
C GLY A 270 13.15 -2.59 12.91
N HIS A 271 13.30 -2.83 11.62
CA HIS A 271 14.20 -3.85 11.07
C HIS A 271 15.60 -3.33 10.74
N LEU A 272 15.70 -2.12 10.17
CA LEU A 272 16.98 -1.55 9.71
C LEU A 272 17.61 -0.58 10.73
N GLY A 273 16.90 -0.24 11.80
CA GLY A 273 17.27 0.84 12.72
C GLY A 273 16.94 2.23 12.17
N THR A 274 16.94 3.24 13.04
CA THR A 274 16.42 4.58 12.74
C THR A 274 17.02 5.22 11.50
N ILE A 275 18.35 5.21 11.36
CA ILE A 275 19.04 5.91 10.26
C ILE A 275 18.76 5.23 8.92
N ALA A 276 18.99 3.92 8.82
CA ALA A 276 18.78 3.18 7.58
C ALA A 276 17.29 3.06 7.23
N GLY A 277 16.43 2.86 8.23
CA GLY A 277 14.99 2.77 8.04
C GLY A 277 14.38 4.08 7.55
N ARG A 278 14.74 5.23 8.14
CA ARG A 278 14.29 6.54 7.65
C ARG A 278 14.77 6.83 6.23
N LYS A 279 15.98 6.40 5.89
CA LYS A 279 16.47 6.48 4.51
C LYS A 279 15.60 5.63 3.57
N GLU A 280 15.33 4.39 3.95
CA GLU A 280 14.47 3.49 3.15
C GLU A 280 13.07 4.04 2.96
N MET A 281 12.45 4.59 3.99
CA MET A 281 11.15 5.28 3.88
C MET A 281 11.17 6.40 2.84
N MET A 282 12.25 7.20 2.81
CA MET A 282 12.39 8.32 1.87
C MET A 282 12.74 7.86 0.46
N ASP A 283 13.56 6.84 0.31
CA ASP A 283 13.92 6.28 -1.00
C ASP A 283 12.69 5.62 -1.66
N THR A 284 11.92 4.86 -0.89
CA THR A 284 10.65 4.29 -1.35
C THR A 284 9.65 5.39 -1.74
N THR A 285 9.51 6.43 -0.91
CA THR A 285 8.67 7.58 -1.27
C THR A 285 9.12 8.19 -2.60
N ALA A 286 10.43 8.32 -2.83
CA ALA A 286 10.97 8.85 -4.08
C ALA A 286 10.67 7.96 -5.30
N MET A 287 10.65 6.64 -5.15
CA MET A 287 10.25 5.73 -6.24
C MET A 287 8.84 6.05 -6.74
N HIS A 288 7.92 6.39 -5.85
CA HIS A 288 6.55 6.74 -6.19
C HIS A 288 6.39 8.21 -6.59
N PHE A 289 7.07 9.12 -5.90
CA PHE A 289 6.88 10.57 -6.09
C PHE A 289 7.75 11.17 -7.20
N ASP A 290 8.86 10.56 -7.55
CA ASP A 290 9.70 11.02 -8.65
C ASP A 290 9.45 10.17 -9.91
N SER A 291 9.97 8.94 -10.00
CA SER A 291 9.81 8.11 -11.20
C SER A 291 8.36 7.67 -11.43
N GLY A 292 7.67 7.23 -10.39
CA GLY A 292 6.26 6.83 -10.47
C GLY A 292 5.37 7.98 -10.94
N HIS A 293 5.53 9.17 -10.35
CA HIS A 293 4.82 10.38 -10.78
C HIS A 293 5.12 10.74 -12.24
N ALA A 294 6.38 10.68 -12.66
CA ALA A 294 6.76 10.99 -14.03
C ALA A 294 6.15 10.03 -15.06
N LEU A 295 6.04 8.74 -14.71
CA LEU A 295 5.49 7.70 -15.60
C LEU A 295 3.95 7.67 -15.62
N ASN A 296 3.31 7.93 -14.47
CA ASN A 296 1.86 7.77 -14.31
C ASN A 296 1.08 9.09 -14.28
N GLY A 297 1.76 10.23 -14.22
CA GLY A 297 1.14 11.56 -14.07
C GLY A 297 0.73 11.89 -12.64
N PHE A 298 0.69 10.92 -11.74
CA PHE A 298 0.56 11.11 -10.30
C PHE A 298 1.42 10.10 -9.54
N GLY A 299 1.78 10.46 -8.30
CA GLY A 299 2.42 9.58 -7.33
C GLY A 299 1.55 9.46 -6.10
N TRP A 300 1.45 8.26 -5.54
CA TRP A 300 0.72 8.01 -4.31
C TRP A 300 1.52 7.14 -3.38
N VAL A 301 1.53 7.50 -2.10
CA VAL A 301 2.09 6.70 -1.03
C VAL A 301 1.10 6.62 0.12
N THR A 302 1.02 5.46 0.74
CA THR A 302 0.14 5.18 1.87
C THR A 302 0.84 4.31 2.90
N GLY A 303 0.36 4.34 4.14
CA GLY A 303 0.81 3.45 5.20
C GLY A 303 -0.28 3.23 6.23
N ILE A 304 -0.53 1.98 6.56
CA ILE A 304 -1.36 1.60 7.70
C ILE A 304 -0.43 1.27 8.85
N TRP A 305 -0.54 2.04 9.94
CA TRP A 305 0.29 1.88 11.13
C TRP A 305 -0.58 1.72 12.36
N GLU A 306 -0.49 0.60 13.01
CA GLU A 306 -1.18 0.38 14.27
C GLU A 306 -0.64 1.33 15.33
N VAL A 307 -1.51 1.79 16.21
CA VAL A 307 -1.09 2.64 17.35
C VAL A 307 -0.12 1.87 18.25
N SER A 308 -0.33 0.56 18.42
CA SER A 308 0.52 -0.34 19.21
C SER A 308 1.98 -0.41 18.74
N VAL A 309 2.24 -0.20 17.46
CA VAL A 309 3.60 -0.23 16.89
C VAL A 309 4.49 0.90 17.42
N GLY A 310 3.91 2.04 17.82
CA GLY A 310 4.69 3.21 18.22
C GLY A 310 5.33 3.92 17.02
N HIS A 311 6.62 4.24 17.12
CA HIS A 311 7.38 4.94 16.08
C HIS A 311 6.83 6.31 15.68
N ASP A 312 6.20 7.02 16.60
CA ASP A 312 5.57 8.32 16.35
C ASP A 312 6.57 9.38 15.85
N GLU A 313 7.79 9.36 16.37
CA GLU A 313 8.86 10.27 15.92
C GLU A 313 9.35 9.95 14.50
N ASP A 314 9.26 8.71 14.06
CA ASP A 314 9.59 8.32 12.69
C ASP A 314 8.48 8.72 11.71
N LEU A 315 7.22 8.67 12.15
CA LEU A 315 6.10 9.23 11.41
C LEU A 315 6.27 10.75 11.21
N ALA A 316 6.52 11.48 12.29
CA ALA A 316 6.72 12.92 12.21
C ALA A 316 7.90 13.28 11.29
N TYR A 317 9.02 12.56 11.40
CA TYR A 317 10.18 12.70 10.52
C TYR A 317 9.83 12.49 9.06
N TRP A 318 9.16 11.37 8.73
CA TRP A 318 8.80 11.04 7.36
C TRP A 318 7.91 12.13 6.74
N LEU A 319 6.86 12.53 7.43
CA LEU A 319 5.94 13.56 6.95
C LEU A 319 6.65 14.91 6.73
N GLN A 320 7.50 15.33 7.67
CA GLN A 320 8.27 16.56 7.52
C GLN A 320 9.25 16.48 6.34
N ALA A 321 9.96 15.37 6.19
CA ALA A 321 10.90 15.17 5.08
C ALA A 321 10.18 15.13 3.72
N VAL A 322 8.96 14.59 3.66
CA VAL A 322 8.09 14.64 2.48
C VAL A 322 7.66 16.07 2.18
N LEU A 323 7.25 16.85 3.20
CA LEU A 323 6.89 18.25 3.05
C LEU A 323 8.05 19.09 2.51
N ASP A 324 9.25 18.88 3.05
CA ASP A 324 10.45 19.61 2.65
C ASP A 324 10.87 19.30 1.21
N ARG A 325 10.79 18.01 0.81
CA ARG A 325 11.24 17.57 -0.51
C ARG A 325 10.18 17.75 -1.60
N TRP A 326 8.90 17.55 -1.27
CA TRP A 326 7.78 17.66 -2.21
C TRP A 326 6.66 18.53 -1.62
N PRO A 327 6.86 19.85 -1.52
CA PRO A 327 5.97 20.78 -0.79
C PRO A 327 4.55 20.87 -1.36
N HIS A 328 4.31 20.40 -2.59
CA HIS A 328 2.99 20.37 -3.21
C HIS A 328 2.26 19.02 -3.06
N THR A 329 2.73 18.16 -2.18
CA THR A 329 2.04 16.91 -1.86
C THR A 329 0.72 17.20 -1.16
N LYS A 330 -0.34 16.51 -1.60
CA LYS A 330 -1.65 16.57 -0.94
C LYS A 330 -1.72 15.44 0.08
N VAL A 331 -1.78 15.80 1.36
CA VAL A 331 -2.02 14.86 2.45
C VAL A 331 -3.51 14.87 2.76
N MET A 332 -4.14 13.72 2.66
CA MET A 332 -5.60 13.57 2.77
C MET A 332 -5.98 12.21 3.36
N THR A 333 -7.25 12.07 3.71
CA THR A 333 -7.77 10.78 4.17
C THR A 333 -7.80 9.76 3.04
N GLU A 334 -7.83 8.48 3.41
CA GLU A 334 -7.89 7.36 2.45
C GLU A 334 -9.14 7.45 1.56
N GLY A 335 -10.29 7.71 2.18
CA GLY A 335 -11.54 7.87 1.45
C GLY A 335 -11.53 9.05 0.49
N ALA A 336 -11.01 10.19 0.94
CA ALA A 336 -10.91 11.38 0.09
C ALA A 336 -10.00 11.15 -1.13
N PHE A 337 -8.88 10.43 -0.96
CA PHE A 337 -8.00 10.07 -2.07
C PHE A 337 -8.68 9.11 -3.06
N GLY A 338 -9.29 8.05 -2.56
CA GLY A 338 -9.99 7.09 -3.43
C GLY A 338 -11.13 7.75 -4.22
N LEU A 339 -11.91 8.64 -3.60
CA LEU A 339 -12.96 9.40 -4.27
C LEU A 339 -12.39 10.42 -5.28
N GLU A 340 -11.24 11.03 -5.00
CA GLU A 340 -10.58 11.92 -5.95
C GLU A 340 -10.10 11.12 -7.18
N TRP A 341 -9.49 9.94 -6.98
CA TRP A 341 -9.11 9.07 -8.08
C TRP A 341 -10.34 8.62 -8.89
N ARG A 342 -11.44 8.22 -8.23
CA ARG A 342 -12.71 7.79 -8.86
C ARG A 342 -13.28 8.83 -9.79
N LYS A 343 -13.22 10.12 -9.45
CA LYS A 343 -13.68 11.23 -10.31
C LYS A 343 -12.94 11.28 -11.66
N HIS A 344 -11.68 10.89 -11.67
CA HIS A 344 -10.83 10.93 -12.85
C HIS A 344 -10.78 9.60 -13.60
N THR A 345 -11.24 8.52 -12.98
CA THR A 345 -11.11 7.16 -13.51
C THR A 345 -12.44 6.42 -13.35
N PRO A 346 -13.35 6.49 -14.33
CA PRO A 346 -14.70 5.92 -14.20
C PRO A 346 -14.71 4.37 -14.34
N ASN A 347 -13.63 3.76 -14.82
CA ASN A 347 -13.47 2.31 -14.98
C ASN A 347 -12.00 1.97 -15.26
N ASN A 348 -11.68 0.66 -15.41
CA ASN A 348 -10.32 0.20 -15.66
C ASN A 348 -9.86 0.27 -17.13
N ASN A 349 -10.63 0.83 -18.07
CA ASN A 349 -10.26 0.81 -19.48
C ASN A 349 -8.93 1.52 -19.78
N GLY A 350 -8.64 2.59 -19.04
CA GLY A 350 -7.40 3.35 -19.13
C GLY A 350 -6.31 2.93 -18.16
N LEU A 351 -6.54 1.88 -17.35
CA LEU A 351 -5.58 1.45 -16.33
C LEU A 351 -4.25 1.06 -16.97
N ASN A 352 -3.17 1.73 -16.57
CA ASN A 352 -1.83 1.50 -17.10
C ASN A 352 -0.79 2.15 -16.20
N TYR A 353 -0.37 1.45 -15.17
CA TYR A 353 0.68 1.90 -14.26
C TYR A 353 2.03 1.34 -14.64
N ARG A 354 3.05 2.19 -14.55
CA ARG A 354 4.44 1.84 -14.80
C ARG A 354 5.32 2.34 -13.68
N PHE A 355 6.26 1.52 -13.25
CA PHE A 355 7.23 1.88 -12.24
C PHE A 355 8.61 1.37 -12.64
N ASP A 356 9.60 2.23 -12.54
CA ASP A 356 11.01 1.92 -12.77
C ASP A 356 11.75 2.26 -11.46
N ALA A 357 12.40 1.28 -10.86
CA ALA A 357 13.10 1.45 -9.60
C ALA A 357 14.47 0.75 -9.61
N LYS A 358 15.46 1.45 -9.07
CA LYS A 358 16.76 0.87 -8.70
C LYS A 358 16.80 0.56 -7.22
N GLY A 359 17.57 -0.45 -6.83
CA GLY A 359 17.73 -0.83 -5.44
C GLY A 359 18.26 0.30 -4.57
N THR A 360 17.69 0.42 -3.37
CA THR A 360 18.07 1.43 -2.36
C THR A 360 19.36 1.06 -1.61
N GLY A 361 19.71 -0.22 -1.63
CA GLY A 361 20.77 -0.84 -0.84
C GLY A 361 20.26 -1.51 0.44
N ALA A 362 18.95 -1.47 0.69
CA ALA A 362 18.35 -2.27 1.75
C ALA A 362 18.33 -3.76 1.38
N PRO A 363 18.26 -4.68 2.36
CA PRO A 363 18.14 -6.11 2.09
C PRO A 363 16.95 -6.42 1.18
N GLY A 364 17.20 -7.05 0.04
CA GLY A 364 16.18 -7.31 -0.98
C GLY A 364 15.98 -6.20 -2.00
N SER A 365 16.64 -5.06 -1.83
CA SER A 365 16.70 -3.93 -2.74
C SER A 365 18.18 -3.60 -3.06
N GLU A 366 18.90 -4.57 -3.55
CA GLU A 366 20.33 -4.49 -3.85
C GLU A 366 20.56 -3.44 -4.96
N LYS A 367 21.59 -2.59 -4.80
CA LYS A 367 21.89 -1.43 -5.69
C LYS A 367 22.14 -1.81 -7.13
N GLU A 368 22.58 -3.03 -7.35
CA GLU A 368 22.88 -3.59 -8.67
C GLU A 368 21.62 -4.04 -9.42
N LEU A 369 20.47 -4.07 -8.74
CA LEU A 369 19.21 -4.48 -9.31
C LEU A 369 18.39 -3.27 -9.78
N GLU A 370 17.67 -3.49 -10.87
CA GLU A 370 16.67 -2.59 -11.39
C GLU A 370 15.42 -3.40 -11.73
N ILE A 371 14.25 -2.90 -11.34
CA ILE A 371 12.98 -3.54 -11.62
C ILE A 371 12.07 -2.60 -12.38
N GLN A 372 11.34 -3.15 -13.34
CA GLN A 372 10.28 -2.45 -14.06
C GLN A 372 8.97 -3.20 -13.85
N TRP A 373 7.97 -2.49 -13.34
CA TRP A 373 6.60 -2.99 -13.22
C TRP A 373 5.71 -2.35 -14.28
N PHE A 374 4.90 -3.20 -14.91
CA PHE A 374 3.85 -2.83 -15.87
C PHE A 374 2.54 -3.45 -15.36
N MET A 375 1.59 -2.62 -14.94
CA MET A 375 0.33 -3.07 -14.35
C MET A 375 -0.82 -2.42 -15.09
N ASN A 376 -1.67 -3.22 -15.71
CA ASN A 376 -2.82 -2.74 -16.48
C ASN A 376 -4.01 -3.68 -16.27
N ARG A 377 -5.13 -3.37 -16.92
CA ARG A 377 -6.34 -4.19 -16.80
C ARG A 377 -6.14 -5.66 -17.23
N GLU A 378 -5.26 -5.93 -18.18
CA GLU A 378 -5.12 -7.24 -18.79
C GLU A 378 -4.09 -8.12 -18.09
N PHE A 379 -3.04 -7.50 -17.55
CA PHE A 379 -1.96 -8.21 -16.86
C PHE A 379 -1.11 -7.29 -16.00
N ARG A 380 -0.34 -7.89 -15.12
CA ARG A 380 0.86 -7.28 -14.53
C ARG A 380 2.09 -8.05 -14.98
N LEU A 381 3.20 -7.33 -15.16
CA LEU A 381 4.49 -7.87 -15.57
C LEU A 381 5.59 -7.17 -14.77
N ALA A 382 6.52 -7.95 -14.20
CA ALA A 382 7.74 -7.44 -13.61
C ALA A 382 8.97 -7.94 -14.38
N LEU A 383 9.84 -7.00 -14.72
CA LEU A 383 11.13 -7.28 -15.37
C LEU A 383 12.25 -6.89 -14.42
N LEU A 384 13.08 -7.84 -14.03
CA LEU A 384 14.24 -7.63 -13.18
C LEU A 384 15.53 -7.65 -14.00
N ARG A 385 16.38 -6.67 -13.83
CA ARG A 385 17.71 -6.61 -14.39
C ARG A 385 18.77 -6.59 -13.31
N ASP A 386 19.73 -7.48 -13.43
CA ASP A 386 20.95 -7.53 -12.60
C ASP A 386 22.11 -6.93 -13.40
N TRP A 387 22.55 -5.73 -13.04
CA TRP A 387 23.62 -5.02 -13.73
C TRP A 387 25.00 -5.63 -13.55
N THR A 388 25.18 -6.54 -12.57
CA THR A 388 26.45 -7.25 -12.40
C THR A 388 26.65 -8.30 -13.48
N LYS A 389 25.57 -8.80 -14.08
CA LYS A 389 25.62 -9.87 -15.09
C LYS A 389 25.67 -9.39 -16.52
N ASN A 390 25.51 -8.07 -16.76
CA ASN A 390 25.41 -7.46 -18.10
C ASN A 390 24.41 -8.20 -19.02
N GLU A 391 23.34 -8.73 -18.44
CA GLU A 391 22.35 -9.52 -19.12
C GLU A 391 21.07 -8.71 -19.42
N MET A 392 20.25 -9.25 -20.30
CA MET A 392 18.92 -8.71 -20.57
C MET A 392 18.00 -8.94 -19.36
N PRO A 393 17.00 -8.07 -19.13
CA PRO A 393 16.06 -8.28 -18.02
C PRO A 393 15.30 -9.60 -18.17
N GLU A 394 14.94 -10.17 -17.01
CA GLU A 394 14.14 -11.38 -16.92
C GLU A 394 12.75 -11.06 -16.37
N ALA A 395 11.73 -11.69 -16.90
CA ALA A 395 10.40 -11.68 -16.32
C ALA A 395 10.42 -12.50 -15.01
N ILE A 396 10.05 -11.86 -13.92
CA ILE A 396 9.95 -12.47 -12.59
C ILE A 396 8.50 -12.52 -12.09
N ASP A 397 7.60 -11.82 -12.73
CA ASP A 397 6.16 -11.88 -12.54
C ASP A 397 5.46 -11.69 -13.89
N PHE A 398 4.52 -12.53 -14.20
CA PHE A 398 3.57 -12.32 -15.27
C PHE A 398 2.23 -12.94 -14.88
N THR A 399 1.30 -12.09 -14.47
CA THR A 399 -0.03 -12.50 -14.00
C THR A 399 -1.09 -11.95 -14.95
N ARG A 400 -1.87 -12.84 -15.56
CA ARG A 400 -2.90 -12.52 -16.56
C ARG A 400 -4.26 -12.31 -15.89
N TYR A 401 -4.83 -11.12 -16.01
CA TYR A 401 -6.14 -10.79 -15.46
C TYR A 401 -7.32 -11.11 -16.38
N ASP A 402 -7.05 -11.43 -17.65
CA ASP A 402 -8.08 -11.88 -18.59
C ASP A 402 -8.52 -13.34 -18.37
N LEU A 403 -7.79 -14.08 -17.56
CA LEU A 403 -8.15 -15.44 -17.16
C LEU A 403 -9.21 -15.44 -16.04
N THR A 404 -10.08 -16.44 -16.06
CA THR A 404 -11.08 -16.63 -15.00
C THR A 404 -10.41 -17.03 -13.68
N ALA A 405 -10.80 -16.36 -12.61
CA ALA A 405 -10.38 -16.68 -11.26
C ALA A 405 -11.55 -16.50 -10.30
N GLN A 406 -11.68 -17.38 -9.34
CA GLN A 406 -12.73 -17.31 -8.33
C GLN A 406 -12.11 -17.26 -6.95
N GLU A 407 -12.62 -16.38 -6.12
CA GLU A 407 -12.27 -16.34 -4.70
C GLU A 407 -12.68 -17.65 -4.00
N PRO A 408 -11.99 -18.02 -2.91
CA PRO A 408 -12.43 -19.05 -2.00
C PRO A 408 -13.87 -18.81 -1.54
N LYS A 409 -14.67 -19.88 -1.41
CA LYS A 409 -16.08 -19.76 -0.99
C LYS A 409 -16.29 -19.89 0.52
N GLY A 410 -15.38 -20.57 1.19
CA GLY A 410 -15.41 -20.82 2.62
C GLY A 410 -14.30 -20.09 3.36
N LEU A 411 -13.92 -20.61 4.52
CA LEU A 411 -12.86 -20.07 5.38
C LEU A 411 -11.49 -20.66 5.02
N GLU A 412 -11.20 -20.75 3.74
CA GLU A 412 -9.90 -21.16 3.24
C GLU A 412 -8.89 -20.04 3.44
N ARG A 413 -7.62 -20.44 3.57
CA ARG A 413 -6.52 -19.49 3.80
C ARG A 413 -5.79 -19.09 2.51
N GLU A 414 -6.03 -19.76 1.41
CA GLU A 414 -5.40 -19.50 0.12
C GLU A 414 -6.21 -18.48 -0.67
N TRP A 415 -5.72 -17.25 -0.69
CA TRP A 415 -6.34 -16.11 -1.38
C TRP A 415 -5.45 -15.53 -2.49
N SER A 416 -4.31 -16.16 -2.77
CA SER A 416 -3.39 -15.70 -3.80
C SER A 416 -3.99 -15.82 -5.20
N LEU A 417 -4.22 -14.71 -5.86
CA LEU A 417 -4.59 -14.69 -7.27
C LEU A 417 -3.49 -15.29 -8.15
N MET A 418 -2.23 -15.08 -7.79
CA MET A 418 -1.09 -15.66 -8.51
C MET A 418 -1.12 -17.19 -8.50
N ASN A 419 -1.45 -17.79 -7.38
CA ASN A 419 -1.53 -19.26 -7.29
C ASN A 419 -2.69 -19.83 -8.11
N VAL A 420 -3.78 -19.07 -8.29
CA VAL A 420 -4.92 -19.45 -9.11
C VAL A 420 -4.59 -19.34 -10.60
N LEU A 421 -4.03 -18.19 -11.02
CA LEU A 421 -3.80 -17.90 -12.45
C LEU A 421 -2.48 -18.43 -12.97
N ASN A 422 -1.46 -18.48 -12.13
CA ASN A 422 -0.14 -18.96 -12.47
C ASN A 422 0.10 -20.30 -11.79
N GLN A 423 0.25 -21.36 -12.51
CA GLN A 423 0.53 -22.67 -11.93
C GLN A 423 1.83 -22.62 -11.11
N LYS A 424 1.75 -23.04 -9.84
CA LYS A 424 2.90 -23.07 -8.94
C LYS A 424 4.04 -23.91 -9.55
N GLY A 425 5.28 -23.41 -9.46
CA GLY A 425 6.48 -24.03 -10.01
C GLY A 425 6.74 -23.76 -11.50
N THR A 426 5.79 -23.13 -12.20
CA THR A 426 5.94 -22.79 -13.63
C THR A 426 5.82 -21.30 -13.92
N ARG A 427 5.34 -20.53 -12.96
CA ARG A 427 5.23 -19.06 -13.05
C ARG A 427 6.62 -18.41 -13.03
N PRO A 428 6.79 -17.22 -13.65
CA PRO A 428 8.09 -16.52 -13.68
C PRO A 428 8.71 -16.27 -12.31
N GLN A 429 7.92 -16.10 -11.25
CA GLN A 429 8.40 -15.92 -9.87
C GLN A 429 9.17 -17.14 -9.36
N ASP A 430 8.76 -18.33 -9.75
CA ASP A 430 9.42 -19.58 -9.36
C ASP A 430 10.65 -19.84 -10.24
N LYS A 431 10.59 -19.40 -11.50
CA LYS A 431 11.65 -19.60 -12.48
C LYS A 431 11.72 -18.39 -13.41
N PRO A 432 12.52 -17.35 -13.06
CA PRO A 432 12.73 -16.20 -13.91
C PRO A 432 13.13 -16.59 -15.35
N MET A 433 12.59 -15.89 -16.34
CA MET A 433 12.80 -16.22 -17.75
C MET A 433 12.90 -14.99 -18.64
N ARG A 434 13.59 -15.12 -19.77
CA ARG A 434 13.62 -14.07 -20.81
C ARG A 434 12.23 -13.87 -21.41
N LEU A 435 11.91 -12.64 -21.84
CA LEU A 435 10.63 -12.38 -22.52
C LEU A 435 10.44 -13.26 -23.75
N GLY A 436 11.52 -13.54 -24.50
CA GLY A 436 11.47 -14.44 -25.65
C GLY A 436 11.19 -15.91 -25.31
N ALA A 437 11.30 -16.32 -24.05
CA ALA A 437 10.98 -17.67 -23.58
C ALA A 437 9.51 -17.82 -23.13
N LEU A 438 8.77 -16.72 -22.98
CA LEU A 438 7.32 -16.77 -22.76
C LEU A 438 6.58 -17.38 -23.98
N SER A 439 5.35 -17.81 -23.77
CA SER A 439 4.53 -18.29 -24.89
C SER A 439 4.36 -17.23 -25.96
N GLN A 440 4.18 -17.63 -27.22
CA GLN A 440 3.94 -16.69 -28.33
C GLN A 440 2.68 -15.83 -28.10
N GLU A 441 1.68 -16.36 -27.40
CA GLU A 441 0.47 -15.63 -27.06
C GLU A 441 0.79 -14.51 -26.05
N ASP A 442 1.53 -14.83 -25.00
CA ASP A 442 1.93 -13.86 -23.97
C ASP A 442 2.85 -12.78 -24.54
N GLN A 443 3.83 -13.18 -25.37
CA GLN A 443 4.68 -12.21 -26.07
C GLN A 443 3.85 -11.26 -26.95
N ARG A 444 2.88 -11.78 -27.73
CA ARG A 444 2.00 -10.93 -28.54
C ARG A 444 1.21 -9.95 -27.69
N ARG A 445 0.68 -10.39 -26.56
CA ARG A 445 -0.07 -9.56 -25.61
C ARG A 445 0.80 -8.45 -25.02
N ILE A 446 1.97 -8.78 -24.51
CA ILE A 446 2.93 -7.83 -23.94
C ILE A 446 3.36 -6.81 -25.00
N PHE A 447 3.75 -7.27 -26.17
CA PHE A 447 4.28 -6.38 -27.24
C PHE A 447 3.20 -5.57 -27.96
N ALA A 448 1.94 -5.99 -27.90
CA ALA A 448 0.83 -5.16 -28.35
C ALA A 448 0.63 -3.95 -27.43
N ARG A 449 0.81 -4.13 -26.12
CA ARG A 449 0.66 -3.07 -25.13
C ARG A 449 1.92 -2.24 -24.94
N TYR A 450 3.09 -2.89 -24.97
CA TYR A 450 4.42 -2.31 -24.74
C TYR A 450 5.39 -2.70 -25.87
N PRO A 451 5.26 -2.11 -27.08
CA PRO A 451 6.08 -2.48 -28.23
C PRO A 451 7.58 -2.25 -28.02
N GLU A 452 7.94 -1.34 -27.11
CA GLU A 452 9.34 -1.08 -26.74
C GLU A 452 10.03 -2.26 -26.06
N LEU A 453 9.29 -3.20 -25.51
CA LEU A 453 9.84 -4.39 -24.86
C LEU A 453 10.33 -5.45 -25.85
N LYS A 454 9.98 -5.34 -27.15
CA LYS A 454 10.46 -6.26 -28.20
C LYS A 454 11.98 -6.36 -28.28
N LYS A 455 12.68 -5.29 -27.89
CA LYS A 455 14.15 -5.28 -27.83
C LYS A 455 14.75 -6.26 -26.83
N TRP A 456 13.92 -6.79 -25.91
CA TRP A 456 14.31 -7.74 -24.86
C TRP A 456 13.74 -9.16 -25.07
N ALA A 457 13.17 -9.43 -26.24
CA ALA A 457 12.66 -10.75 -26.64
C ALA A 457 13.76 -11.66 -27.21
#